data_c12604c9729f970518d501bc4c2ed28c
#
_entry.id   c12604c9729f970518d501bc4c2ed28c
#
_cell.length_a   1.000
_cell.length_b   1.000
_cell.length_c   1.000
_cell.angle_alpha   90.00
_cell.angle_beta   90.00
_cell.angle_gamma   90.00
#
_symmetry.space_group_name_H-M   'P 1'
#
loop_
_entity.id
_entity.type
_entity.pdbx_description
1 polymer ?
#
loop_
_entity_poly.entity_id
_entity_poly.type
_entity_poly.pdbx_seq_one_letter_code
_entity_poly.pdbx_strand_id
1 'polypeptide(L)'
;MGKAHVFGFATAERVFNLPCQYHLHMVADATDALASAASTSLGFTTYTSNWQDIINDPTIGLVNITAPNALHKEIALAAIAAGKHVYCEKPLAPSAHDSLEMTVAAERAGVKTQVGFNYLTNPMFRLAKDMIEAGELGEIYSYRGVHAEDYMASPEALVSFRHDKVGGGALADIGSHALATAEFLLGPIKRVIGNSTTLIPQRPDATGALQDIE
;
A
#
# COMPACT_ATOMS: atom_id res chain seq x y z
N MET A 1 -8.03 4.57 1.39
CA MET A 1 -6.71 4.91 0.81
C MET A 1 -6.85 5.75 -0.46
N GLY A 2 -7.65 5.44 -1.47
CA GLY A 2 -7.76 6.17 -2.73
C GLY A 2 -7.86 7.69 -2.62
N LYS A 3 -8.66 8.22 -1.69
CA LYS A 3 -8.75 9.66 -1.42
C LYS A 3 -7.40 10.29 -1.03
N ALA A 4 -6.61 9.60 -0.21
CA ALA A 4 -5.28 10.10 0.20
C ALA A 4 -4.30 10.15 -0.99
N HIS A 5 -4.35 9.15 -1.87
CA HIS A 5 -3.53 9.14 -3.09
C HIS A 5 -3.92 10.28 -4.05
N VAL A 6 -5.20 10.49 -4.28
CA VAL A 6 -5.68 11.63 -5.11
C VAL A 6 -5.21 12.96 -4.53
N PHE A 7 -5.32 13.15 -3.20
CA PHE A 7 -4.80 14.34 -2.54
C PHE A 7 -3.28 14.46 -2.72
N GLY A 8 -2.54 13.36 -2.60
CA GLY A 8 -1.10 13.31 -2.85
C GLY A 8 -0.74 13.76 -4.26
N PHE A 9 -1.41 13.22 -5.28
CA PHE A 9 -1.22 13.64 -6.68
C PHE A 9 -1.54 15.13 -6.86
N ALA A 10 -2.70 15.61 -6.39
CA ALA A 10 -3.10 17.01 -6.51
C ALA A 10 -2.15 18.00 -5.82
N THR A 11 -1.46 17.56 -4.77
CA THR A 11 -0.49 18.36 -4.03
C THR A 11 0.88 18.33 -4.69
N ALA A 12 1.28 17.18 -5.25
CA ALA A 12 2.61 16.95 -5.80
C ALA A 12 2.97 17.97 -6.90
N GLU A 13 2.05 18.27 -7.81
CA GLU A 13 2.27 19.28 -8.88
C GLU A 13 2.54 20.69 -8.34
N ARG A 14 2.00 21.01 -7.16
CA ARG A 14 2.16 22.33 -6.55
C ARG A 14 3.42 22.46 -5.70
N VAL A 15 3.91 21.32 -5.19
CA VAL A 15 5.04 21.27 -4.27
C VAL A 15 6.34 20.94 -4.97
N PHE A 16 6.27 20.10 -6.01
CA PHE A 16 7.43 19.60 -6.74
C PHE A 16 7.41 20.08 -8.19
N ASN A 17 8.57 20.38 -8.72
CA ASN A 17 8.74 20.65 -10.14
C ASN A 17 8.73 19.33 -10.92
N LEU A 18 7.54 18.80 -11.20
CA LEU A 18 7.39 17.53 -11.88
C LEU A 18 7.67 17.69 -13.40
N PRO A 19 8.31 16.70 -14.03
CA PRO A 19 8.60 16.71 -15.45
C PRO A 19 7.36 16.40 -16.32
N CYS A 20 6.23 16.08 -15.73
CA CYS A 20 4.98 15.71 -16.39
C CYS A 20 3.76 16.24 -15.62
N GLN A 21 2.70 16.46 -16.36
CA GLN A 21 1.36 16.66 -15.79
C GLN A 21 0.64 15.32 -15.72
N TYR A 22 -0.23 15.14 -14.73
CA TYR A 22 -1.09 13.96 -14.63
C TYR A 22 -2.57 14.38 -14.69
N HIS A 23 -3.40 13.45 -15.11
CA HIS A 23 -4.84 13.60 -15.12
C HIS A 23 -5.49 12.42 -14.38
N LEU A 24 -6.44 12.73 -13.51
CA LEU A 24 -7.32 11.73 -12.91
C LEU A 24 -8.33 11.28 -13.97
N HIS A 25 -7.95 10.29 -14.77
CA HIS A 25 -8.71 9.90 -15.94
C HIS A 25 -9.89 9.01 -15.59
N MET A 26 -9.64 7.85 -14.99
CA MET A 26 -10.68 6.86 -14.68
C MET A 26 -10.50 6.31 -13.27
N VAL A 27 -11.60 6.15 -12.54
CA VAL A 27 -11.64 5.45 -11.26
C VAL A 27 -12.51 4.19 -11.37
N ALA A 28 -12.03 3.10 -10.78
CA ALA A 28 -12.79 1.87 -10.61
C ALA A 28 -13.14 1.64 -9.14
N ASP A 29 -14.35 1.16 -8.87
CA ASP A 29 -14.77 0.72 -7.54
C ASP A 29 -15.70 -0.51 -7.67
N ALA A 30 -16.06 -1.14 -6.56
CA ALA A 30 -16.80 -2.39 -6.51
C ALA A 30 -18.20 -2.33 -7.17
N THR A 31 -18.81 -1.16 -7.26
CA THR A 31 -20.09 -0.93 -7.91
C THR A 31 -20.10 0.40 -8.67
N ASP A 32 -20.95 0.51 -9.70
CA ASP A 32 -21.13 1.76 -10.46
C ASP A 32 -21.50 2.94 -9.56
N ALA A 33 -22.33 2.71 -8.54
CA ALA A 33 -22.71 3.76 -7.60
C ALA A 33 -21.52 4.31 -6.81
N LEU A 34 -20.63 3.43 -6.31
CA LEU A 34 -19.42 3.81 -5.60
C LEU A 34 -18.41 4.49 -6.54
N ALA A 35 -18.20 3.93 -7.72
CA ALA A 35 -17.30 4.47 -8.72
C ALA A 35 -17.75 5.86 -9.20
N SER A 36 -19.04 6.06 -9.46
CA SER A 36 -19.62 7.36 -9.83
C SER A 36 -19.48 8.39 -8.72
N ALA A 37 -19.77 8.01 -7.48
CA ALA A 37 -19.60 8.88 -6.33
C ALA A 37 -18.11 9.27 -6.13
N ALA A 38 -17.19 8.32 -6.30
CA ALA A 38 -15.75 8.56 -6.24
C ALA A 38 -15.30 9.51 -7.36
N SER A 39 -15.74 9.28 -8.60
CA SER A 39 -15.43 10.15 -9.74
C SER A 39 -15.85 11.59 -9.47
N THR A 40 -17.09 11.80 -9.05
CA THR A 40 -17.63 13.13 -8.77
C THR A 40 -16.88 13.82 -7.62
N SER A 41 -16.62 13.09 -6.52
CA SER A 41 -16.01 13.68 -5.31
C SER A 41 -14.52 13.93 -5.43
N LEU A 42 -13.82 13.18 -6.29
CA LEU A 42 -12.36 13.21 -6.42
C LEU A 42 -11.88 13.85 -7.72
N GLY A 43 -12.79 14.16 -8.65
CA GLY A 43 -12.47 14.86 -9.89
C GLY A 43 -11.92 13.97 -11.01
N PHE A 44 -12.29 12.69 -11.04
CA PHE A 44 -11.97 11.84 -12.18
C PHE A 44 -12.87 12.16 -13.37
N THR A 45 -12.30 12.02 -14.58
CA THR A 45 -13.03 12.28 -15.83
C THR A 45 -14.13 11.25 -16.08
N THR A 46 -13.89 10.00 -15.73
CA THR A 46 -14.81 8.89 -15.93
C THR A 46 -14.71 7.86 -14.81
N TYR A 47 -15.60 6.89 -14.80
CA TYR A 47 -15.66 5.81 -13.80
C TYR A 47 -16.12 4.50 -14.40
N THR A 48 -15.86 3.40 -13.69
CA THR A 48 -16.29 2.04 -14.06
C THR A 48 -16.43 1.17 -12.81
N SER A 49 -17.25 0.13 -12.89
CA SER A 49 -17.24 -0.96 -11.89
C SER A 49 -16.37 -2.14 -12.31
N ASN A 50 -15.69 -2.04 -13.44
CA ASN A 50 -14.82 -3.08 -13.99
C ASN A 50 -13.38 -2.55 -14.13
N TRP A 51 -12.46 -2.92 -13.22
CA TRP A 51 -11.08 -2.44 -13.25
C TRP A 51 -10.32 -2.79 -14.55
N GLN A 52 -10.75 -3.83 -15.30
CA GLN A 52 -10.16 -4.19 -16.59
C GLN A 52 -10.28 -3.06 -17.62
N ASP A 53 -11.29 -2.21 -17.50
CA ASP A 53 -11.46 -1.06 -18.40
C ASP A 53 -10.29 -0.08 -18.26
N ILE A 54 -9.76 0.11 -17.04
CA ILE A 54 -8.55 0.90 -16.79
C ILE A 54 -7.34 0.27 -17.50
N ILE A 55 -7.22 -1.04 -17.45
CA ILE A 55 -6.10 -1.75 -18.08
C ILE A 55 -6.17 -1.65 -19.60
N ASN A 56 -7.38 -1.73 -20.16
CA ASN A 56 -7.62 -1.73 -21.60
C ASN A 56 -7.58 -0.33 -22.23
N ASP A 57 -7.66 0.74 -21.43
CA ASP A 57 -7.59 2.11 -21.95
C ASP A 57 -6.16 2.50 -22.30
N PRO A 58 -5.82 2.72 -23.58
CA PRO A 58 -4.45 3.03 -24.02
C PRO A 58 -3.98 4.41 -23.57
N THR A 59 -4.86 5.29 -23.13
CA THR A 59 -4.51 6.64 -22.66
C THR A 59 -4.01 6.66 -21.22
N ILE A 60 -4.26 5.57 -20.44
CA ILE A 60 -3.82 5.45 -19.07
C ILE A 60 -2.39 4.90 -19.02
N GLY A 61 -1.44 5.70 -18.57
CA GLY A 61 -0.04 5.30 -18.42
C GLY A 61 0.34 4.78 -17.02
N LEU A 62 -0.43 5.15 -16.00
CA LEU A 62 -0.19 4.78 -14.60
C LEU A 62 -1.46 4.24 -13.96
N VAL A 63 -1.35 3.06 -13.36
CA VAL A 63 -2.41 2.46 -12.55
C VAL A 63 -2.06 2.58 -11.07
N ASN A 64 -2.95 3.20 -10.30
CA ASN A 64 -2.82 3.35 -8.85
C ASN A 64 -3.76 2.37 -8.14
N ILE A 65 -3.21 1.38 -7.45
CA ILE A 65 -3.96 0.27 -6.85
C ILE A 65 -4.14 0.54 -5.37
N THR A 66 -5.38 0.78 -4.96
CA THR A 66 -5.79 0.96 -3.56
C THR A 66 -6.95 0.01 -3.19
N ALA A 67 -7.05 -1.08 -3.93
CA ALA A 67 -8.01 -2.16 -3.76
C ALA A 67 -7.71 -3.00 -2.49
N PRO A 68 -8.58 -3.94 -2.09
CA PRO A 68 -8.24 -4.94 -1.08
C PRO A 68 -7.00 -5.75 -1.45
N ASN A 69 -6.20 -6.13 -0.44
CA ASN A 69 -4.88 -6.78 -0.61
C ASN A 69 -4.92 -8.00 -1.54
N ALA A 70 -6.01 -8.78 -1.49
CA ALA A 70 -6.19 -9.98 -2.33
C ALA A 70 -6.23 -9.68 -3.84
N LEU A 71 -6.57 -8.46 -4.23
CA LEU A 71 -6.67 -8.04 -5.64
C LEU A 71 -5.40 -7.39 -6.17
N HIS A 72 -4.44 -7.05 -5.32
CA HIS A 72 -3.23 -6.33 -5.73
C HIS A 72 -2.47 -7.05 -6.84
N LYS A 73 -2.22 -8.35 -6.66
CA LYS A 73 -1.45 -9.15 -7.63
C LYS A 73 -2.12 -9.19 -9.00
N GLU A 74 -3.40 -9.52 -9.05
CA GLU A 74 -4.14 -9.66 -10.32
C GLU A 74 -4.13 -8.36 -11.10
N ILE A 75 -4.49 -7.26 -10.44
CA ILE A 75 -4.56 -5.94 -11.08
C ILE A 75 -3.16 -5.48 -11.52
N ALA A 76 -2.15 -5.64 -10.65
CA ALA A 76 -0.80 -5.21 -10.96
C ALA A 76 -0.18 -5.98 -12.12
N LEU A 77 -0.32 -7.32 -12.15
CA LEU A 77 0.19 -8.14 -13.26
C LEU A 77 -0.50 -7.78 -14.59
N ALA A 78 -1.81 -7.53 -14.58
CA ALA A 78 -2.53 -7.08 -15.76
C ALA A 78 -2.04 -5.71 -16.25
N ALA A 79 -1.84 -4.75 -15.33
CA ALA A 79 -1.30 -3.43 -15.66
C ALA A 79 0.12 -3.50 -16.23
N ILE A 80 0.99 -4.30 -15.61
CA ILE A 80 2.37 -4.54 -16.05
C ILE A 80 2.38 -5.16 -17.46
N ALA A 81 1.55 -6.18 -17.71
CA ALA A 81 1.43 -6.84 -19.01
C ALA A 81 0.94 -5.87 -20.11
N ALA A 82 0.12 -4.88 -19.75
CA ALA A 82 -0.33 -3.80 -20.64
C ALA A 82 0.70 -2.66 -20.79
N GLY A 83 1.91 -2.79 -20.21
CA GLY A 83 2.98 -1.79 -20.28
C GLY A 83 2.74 -0.55 -19.42
N LYS A 84 1.81 -0.60 -18.46
CA LYS A 84 1.48 0.53 -17.59
C LYS A 84 2.37 0.55 -16.35
N HIS A 85 2.69 1.75 -15.88
CA HIS A 85 3.35 1.95 -14.59
C HIS A 85 2.38 1.62 -13.47
N VAL A 86 2.90 1.18 -12.30
CA VAL A 86 2.05 0.75 -11.19
C VAL A 86 2.49 1.40 -9.88
N TYR A 87 1.54 2.02 -9.20
CA TYR A 87 1.67 2.38 -7.80
C TYR A 87 0.68 1.53 -7.00
N CYS A 88 1.19 0.62 -6.18
CA CYS A 88 0.36 -0.32 -5.42
C CYS A 88 0.47 -0.06 -3.93
N GLU A 89 -0.67 -0.07 -3.22
CA GLU A 89 -0.68 0.00 -1.76
C GLU A 89 0.04 -1.18 -1.11
N LYS A 90 0.47 -0.94 0.11
CA LYS A 90 1.06 -1.97 0.98
C LYS A 90 -0.04 -2.80 1.69
N PRO A 91 0.22 -4.05 2.04
CA PRO A 91 1.32 -4.89 1.57
C PRO A 91 1.20 -5.13 0.07
N LEU A 92 2.33 -5.30 -0.62
CA LEU A 92 2.34 -5.47 -2.08
C LEU A 92 1.46 -6.63 -2.53
N ALA A 93 1.53 -7.75 -1.80
CA ALA A 93 0.65 -8.91 -1.95
C ALA A 93 0.52 -9.64 -0.62
N PRO A 94 -0.48 -10.55 -0.47
CA PRO A 94 -0.66 -11.37 0.71
C PRO A 94 0.51 -12.33 1.01
N SER A 95 1.29 -12.70 0.00
CA SER A 95 2.43 -13.62 0.14
C SER A 95 3.73 -13.06 -0.45
N ALA A 96 4.86 -13.49 0.08
CA ALA A 96 6.18 -13.16 -0.47
C ALA A 96 6.36 -13.71 -1.90
N HIS A 97 5.81 -14.89 -2.19
CA HIS A 97 5.83 -15.48 -3.52
C HIS A 97 5.12 -14.59 -4.54
N ASP A 98 3.93 -14.12 -4.24
CA ASP A 98 3.16 -13.24 -5.12
C ASP A 98 3.86 -11.89 -5.33
N SER A 99 4.43 -11.34 -4.25
CA SER A 99 5.23 -10.11 -4.33
C SER A 99 6.45 -10.26 -5.24
N LEU A 100 7.14 -11.40 -5.16
CA LEU A 100 8.27 -11.71 -6.04
C LEU A 100 7.83 -11.83 -7.51
N GLU A 101 6.72 -12.52 -7.78
CA GLU A 101 6.17 -12.65 -9.13
C GLU A 101 5.86 -11.27 -9.74
N MET A 102 5.20 -10.39 -8.99
CA MET A 102 4.92 -9.02 -9.42
C MET A 102 6.20 -8.23 -9.70
N THR A 103 7.21 -8.35 -8.84
CA THR A 103 8.50 -7.68 -9.00
C THR A 103 9.21 -8.13 -10.27
N VAL A 104 9.33 -9.45 -10.48
CA VAL A 104 9.97 -10.02 -11.67
C VAL A 104 9.23 -9.63 -12.95
N ALA A 105 7.90 -9.62 -12.92
CA ALA A 105 7.09 -9.18 -14.05
C ALA A 105 7.36 -7.70 -14.41
N ALA A 106 7.42 -6.82 -13.41
CA ALA A 106 7.70 -5.41 -13.60
C ALA A 106 9.11 -5.15 -14.17
N GLU A 107 10.12 -5.85 -13.65
CA GLU A 107 11.49 -5.78 -14.16
C GLU A 107 11.58 -6.20 -15.62
N ARG A 108 10.94 -7.32 -15.97
CA ARG A 108 10.92 -7.83 -17.36
C ARG A 108 10.21 -6.89 -18.32
N ALA A 109 9.13 -6.25 -17.89
CA ALA A 109 8.37 -5.30 -18.69
C ALA A 109 9.04 -3.91 -18.77
N GLY A 110 10.02 -3.62 -17.90
CA GLY A 110 10.70 -2.31 -17.85
C GLY A 110 9.78 -1.16 -17.39
N VAL A 111 8.65 -1.47 -16.74
CA VAL A 111 7.74 -0.46 -16.21
C VAL A 111 8.23 0.08 -14.85
N LYS A 112 7.84 1.30 -14.54
CA LYS A 112 8.12 1.88 -13.21
C LYS A 112 7.08 1.42 -12.22
N THR A 113 7.54 1.06 -11.02
CA THR A 113 6.67 0.61 -9.94
C THR A 113 7.04 1.25 -8.61
N GLN A 114 6.04 1.41 -7.75
CA GLN A 114 6.19 1.91 -6.39
C GLN A 114 5.23 1.19 -5.47
N VAL A 115 5.69 0.81 -4.28
CA VAL A 115 4.83 0.31 -3.20
C VAL A 115 4.53 1.42 -2.19
N GLY A 116 3.32 1.46 -1.68
CA GLY A 116 2.78 2.52 -0.84
C GLY A 116 3.34 2.58 0.59
N PHE A 117 4.64 2.33 0.78
CA PHE A 117 5.31 2.54 2.07
C PHE A 117 5.58 4.04 2.29
N ASN A 118 4.54 4.79 2.59
CA ASN A 118 4.56 6.24 2.68
C ASN A 118 5.59 6.79 3.70
N TYR A 119 5.87 6.06 4.78
CA TYR A 119 6.88 6.51 5.77
C TYR A 119 8.27 6.61 5.17
N LEU A 120 8.64 5.74 4.21
CA LEU A 120 9.97 5.77 3.60
C LEU A 120 10.21 7.03 2.75
N THR A 121 9.14 7.72 2.36
CA THR A 121 9.22 9.00 1.62
C THR A 121 9.14 10.21 2.52
N ASN A 122 8.94 10.03 3.83
CA ASN A 122 8.94 11.12 4.80
C ASN A 122 10.32 11.77 4.84
N PRO A 123 10.42 13.11 4.73
CA PRO A 123 11.72 13.81 4.73
C PRO A 123 12.60 13.51 5.93
N MET A 124 12.01 13.28 7.11
CA MET A 124 12.78 12.99 8.32
C MET A 124 13.42 11.59 8.29
N PHE A 125 12.74 10.59 7.72
CA PHE A 125 13.35 9.26 7.52
C PHE A 125 14.46 9.31 6.46
N ARG A 126 14.31 10.12 5.41
CA ARG A 126 15.35 10.34 4.42
C ARG A 126 16.54 11.05 5.03
N LEU A 127 16.33 12.11 5.81
CA LEU A 127 17.39 12.78 6.53
C LEU A 127 18.15 11.83 7.47
N ALA A 128 17.43 11.00 8.25
CA ALA A 128 18.05 10.00 9.10
C ALA A 128 18.90 9.00 8.30
N LYS A 129 18.42 8.56 7.15
CA LYS A 129 19.16 7.70 6.22
C LYS A 129 20.45 8.37 5.75
N ASP A 130 20.36 9.61 5.29
CA ASP A 130 21.49 10.39 4.79
C ASP A 130 22.56 10.58 5.88
N MET A 131 22.17 10.90 7.12
CA MET A 131 23.06 11.04 8.27
C MET A 131 23.77 9.72 8.63
N ILE A 132 23.06 8.59 8.55
CA ILE A 132 23.65 7.26 8.76
C ILE A 132 24.69 6.97 7.68
N GLU A 133 24.35 7.19 6.41
CA GLU A 133 25.25 6.94 5.27
C GLU A 133 26.46 7.86 5.25
N ALA A 134 26.30 9.10 5.72
CA ALA A 134 27.41 10.05 5.89
C ALA A 134 28.32 9.71 7.09
N GLY A 135 27.93 8.74 7.93
CA GLY A 135 28.68 8.38 9.13
C GLY A 135 28.57 9.39 10.29
N GLU A 136 27.64 10.34 10.21
CA GLU A 136 27.47 11.38 11.23
C GLU A 136 27.04 10.81 12.59
N LEU A 137 26.36 9.66 12.59
CA LEU A 137 25.93 8.96 13.79
C LEU A 137 26.94 7.90 14.27
N GLY A 138 28.08 7.75 13.56
CA GLY A 138 29.04 6.70 13.82
C GLY A 138 28.50 5.29 13.48
N GLU A 139 29.08 4.27 14.08
CA GLU A 139 28.67 2.88 13.88
C GLU A 139 27.36 2.58 14.64
N ILE A 140 26.38 2.04 13.95
CA ILE A 140 25.07 1.73 14.53
C ILE A 140 25.09 0.31 15.14
N TYR A 141 25.03 0.22 16.46
CA TYR A 141 25.04 -1.05 17.19
C TYR A 141 23.65 -1.60 17.52
N SER A 142 22.63 -0.75 17.56
CA SER A 142 21.29 -1.15 17.97
C SER A 142 20.23 -0.29 17.30
N TYR A 143 19.14 -0.91 16.94
CA TYR A 143 17.93 -0.25 16.46
C TYR A 143 16.73 -0.72 17.26
N ARG A 144 15.88 0.20 17.67
CA ARG A 144 14.59 -0.09 18.27
C ARG A 144 13.51 0.68 17.53
N GLY A 145 12.61 -0.05 16.87
CA GLY A 145 11.45 0.51 16.20
C GLY A 145 10.16 0.06 16.90
N VAL A 146 9.24 0.98 17.11
CA VAL A 146 7.87 0.69 17.59
C VAL A 146 6.90 1.32 16.61
N HIS A 147 5.94 0.53 16.14
CA HIS A 147 4.78 1.03 15.41
C HIS A 147 3.54 0.51 16.14
N ALA A 148 2.86 1.40 16.82
CA ALA A 148 1.67 1.09 17.59
C ALA A 148 0.58 2.10 17.25
N GLU A 149 -0.63 1.59 17.02
CA GLU A 149 -1.82 2.38 16.73
C GLU A 149 -3.00 1.83 17.54
N ASP A 150 -3.97 2.69 17.86
CA ASP A 150 -5.07 2.38 18.77
C ASP A 150 -6.42 2.16 18.07
N TYR A 151 -6.51 2.38 16.75
CA TYR A 151 -7.78 2.30 16.00
C TYR A 151 -8.48 0.93 16.06
N MET A 152 -7.75 -0.13 16.44
CA MET A 152 -8.27 -1.48 16.66
C MET A 152 -8.17 -1.94 18.13
N ALA A 153 -7.89 -1.03 19.06
CA ALA A 153 -7.74 -1.36 20.48
C ALA A 153 -9.07 -1.73 21.16
N SER A 154 -10.20 -1.18 20.68
CA SER A 154 -11.50 -1.55 21.21
C SER A 154 -11.90 -2.97 20.79
N PRO A 155 -12.37 -3.83 21.71
CA PRO A 155 -12.96 -5.13 21.36
C PRO A 155 -14.25 -5.02 20.52
N GLU A 156 -14.90 -3.84 20.55
CA GLU A 156 -16.12 -3.55 19.79
C GLU A 156 -15.84 -3.13 18.33
N ALA A 157 -14.58 -2.94 17.96
CA ALA A 157 -14.22 -2.66 16.58
C ALA A 157 -14.62 -3.81 15.67
N LEU A 158 -15.34 -3.49 14.59
CA LEU A 158 -15.88 -4.49 13.67
C LEU A 158 -14.78 -5.27 12.94
N VAL A 159 -15.07 -6.53 12.63
CA VAL A 159 -14.25 -7.34 11.73
C VAL A 159 -14.10 -6.64 10.39
N SER A 160 -12.91 -6.67 9.84
CA SER A 160 -12.55 -6.09 8.54
C SER A 160 -11.48 -6.93 7.84
N PHE A 161 -11.13 -6.62 6.62
CA PHE A 161 -10.04 -7.26 5.87
C PHE A 161 -8.68 -7.26 6.63
N ARG A 162 -8.52 -6.40 7.63
CA ARG A 162 -7.34 -6.38 8.50
C ARG A 162 -7.21 -7.59 9.41
N HIS A 163 -8.31 -8.33 9.59
CA HIS A 163 -8.34 -9.55 10.39
C HIS A 163 -8.28 -10.81 9.52
N ASP A 164 -8.10 -10.63 8.20
CA ASP A 164 -7.97 -11.77 7.30
C ASP A 164 -6.72 -12.59 7.65
N LYS A 165 -6.87 -13.89 7.71
CA LYS A 165 -5.80 -14.83 8.05
C LYS A 165 -4.62 -14.78 7.08
N VAL A 166 -4.88 -14.44 5.82
CA VAL A 166 -3.87 -14.33 4.77
C VAL A 166 -3.74 -12.87 4.34
N GLY A 167 -2.58 -12.29 4.61
CA GLY A 167 -2.27 -10.90 4.23
C GLY A 167 -2.94 -9.83 5.09
N GLY A 168 -3.57 -10.23 6.20
CA GLY A 168 -4.11 -9.33 7.22
C GLY A 168 -3.28 -9.35 8.52
N GLY A 169 -3.91 -8.89 9.61
CA GLY A 169 -3.30 -8.82 10.93
C GLY A 169 -2.34 -7.65 11.12
N ALA A 170 -1.97 -7.44 12.39
CA ALA A 170 -1.10 -6.32 12.77
C ALA A 170 0.28 -6.37 12.07
N LEU A 171 0.80 -7.56 11.78
CA LEU A 171 2.09 -7.71 11.10
C LEU A 171 2.04 -7.16 9.66
N ALA A 172 1.02 -7.51 8.90
CA ALA A 172 0.88 -7.05 7.52
C ALA A 172 0.43 -5.58 7.44
N ASP A 173 -0.43 -5.14 8.35
CA ASP A 173 -0.99 -3.78 8.30
C ASP A 173 0.00 -2.72 8.82
N ILE A 174 0.56 -2.90 10.01
CA ILE A 174 1.44 -1.91 10.65
C ILE A 174 2.88 -2.41 10.85
N GLY A 175 3.09 -3.67 11.15
CA GLY A 175 4.43 -4.25 11.32
C GLY A 175 5.28 -4.18 10.05
N SER A 176 4.67 -4.28 8.87
CA SER A 176 5.33 -4.11 7.59
C SER A 176 6.00 -2.74 7.45
N HIS A 177 5.41 -1.67 7.98
CA HIS A 177 6.03 -0.34 8.01
C HIS A 177 7.26 -0.30 8.90
N ALA A 178 7.22 -0.94 10.08
CA ALA A 178 8.37 -0.99 10.99
C ALA A 178 9.54 -1.77 10.37
N LEU A 179 9.25 -2.92 9.73
CA LEU A 179 10.25 -3.71 9.02
C LEU A 179 10.84 -2.95 7.84
N ALA A 180 10.00 -2.36 6.99
CA ALA A 180 10.45 -1.57 5.86
C ALA A 180 11.31 -0.37 6.29
N THR A 181 10.97 0.28 7.41
CA THR A 181 11.79 1.37 7.97
C THR A 181 13.14 0.87 8.46
N ALA A 182 13.19 -0.28 9.15
CA ALA A 182 14.45 -0.87 9.60
C ALA A 182 15.37 -1.21 8.42
N GLU A 183 14.85 -1.86 7.38
CA GLU A 183 15.61 -2.18 6.18
C GLU A 183 16.04 -0.95 5.40
N PHE A 184 15.17 0.05 5.30
CA PHE A 184 15.49 1.32 4.65
C PHE A 184 16.67 2.03 5.34
N LEU A 185 16.68 2.09 6.66
CA LEU A 185 17.72 2.79 7.41
C LEU A 185 19.03 2.00 7.50
N LEU A 186 18.97 0.69 7.68
CA LEU A 186 20.11 -0.12 8.12
C LEU A 186 20.48 -1.26 7.14
N GLY A 187 19.72 -1.43 6.07
CA GLY A 187 19.94 -2.51 5.11
C GLY A 187 19.21 -3.81 5.46
N PRO A 188 19.42 -4.88 4.69
CA PRO A 188 18.61 -6.09 4.74
C PRO A 188 18.72 -6.86 6.06
N ILE A 189 17.60 -7.33 6.55
CA ILE A 189 17.51 -8.13 7.77
C ILE A 189 18.01 -9.56 7.51
N LYS A 190 18.99 -10.02 8.27
CA LYS A 190 19.59 -11.36 8.10
C LYS A 190 18.83 -12.47 8.80
N ARG A 191 18.27 -12.19 9.97
CA ARG A 191 17.53 -13.17 10.79
C ARG A 191 16.39 -12.51 11.51
N VAL A 192 15.30 -13.24 11.66
CA VAL A 192 14.11 -12.81 12.41
C VAL A 192 13.74 -13.89 13.43
N ILE A 193 13.41 -13.47 14.62
CA ILE A 193 12.67 -14.25 15.62
C ILE A 193 11.45 -13.43 15.96
N GLY A 194 10.27 -14.02 15.88
CA GLY A 194 9.02 -13.34 16.13
C GLY A 194 8.15 -14.08 17.13
N ASN A 195 7.31 -13.33 17.82
CA ASN A 195 6.18 -13.83 18.58
C ASN A 195 4.95 -13.01 18.23
N SER A 196 3.82 -13.65 18.06
CA SER A 196 2.55 -12.98 17.83
C SER A 196 1.51 -13.46 18.87
N THR A 197 0.63 -12.55 19.26
CA THR A 197 -0.45 -12.86 20.20
C THR A 197 -1.68 -12.09 19.77
N THR A 198 -2.80 -12.79 19.63
CA THR A 198 -4.11 -12.19 19.38
C THR A 198 -4.74 -11.83 20.72
N LEU A 199 -4.71 -10.54 21.08
CA LEU A 199 -5.21 -10.05 22.36
C LEU A 199 -6.74 -10.01 22.43
N ILE A 200 -7.41 -9.83 21.30
CA ILE A 200 -8.87 -9.78 21.19
C ILE A 200 -9.29 -10.91 20.25
N PRO A 201 -9.62 -12.09 20.79
CA PRO A 201 -9.84 -13.29 19.97
C PRO A 201 -11.20 -13.30 19.25
N GLN A 202 -12.12 -12.43 19.63
CA GLN A 202 -13.45 -12.33 19.00
C GLN A 202 -13.83 -10.87 18.76
N ARG A 203 -14.46 -10.60 17.64
CA ARG A 203 -14.94 -9.26 17.28
C ARG A 203 -16.31 -9.34 16.61
N PRO A 204 -17.18 -8.32 16.78
CA PRO A 204 -18.45 -8.27 16.09
C PRO A 204 -18.28 -8.01 14.59
N ASP A 205 -19.11 -8.65 13.77
CA ASP A 205 -19.32 -8.27 12.40
C ASP A 205 -20.37 -7.15 12.27
N ALA A 206 -20.71 -6.75 11.05
CA ALA A 206 -21.69 -5.69 10.77
C ALA A 206 -23.12 -6.01 11.26
N THR A 207 -23.42 -7.28 11.59
CA THR A 207 -24.70 -7.72 12.15
C THR A 207 -24.69 -7.77 13.68
N GLY A 208 -23.51 -7.60 14.29
CA GLY A 208 -23.27 -7.75 15.73
C GLY A 208 -22.93 -9.19 16.15
N ALA A 209 -22.84 -10.13 15.22
CA ALA A 209 -22.43 -11.50 15.52
C ALA A 209 -20.91 -11.55 15.76
N LEU A 210 -20.49 -12.27 16.82
CA LEU A 210 -19.07 -12.44 17.12
C LEU A 210 -18.41 -13.41 16.14
N GLN A 211 -17.28 -13.00 15.61
CA GLN A 211 -16.42 -13.77 14.73
C GLN A 211 -15.09 -14.04 15.41
N ASP A 212 -14.56 -15.24 15.27
CA ASP A 212 -13.24 -15.60 15.79
C ASP A 212 -12.15 -14.89 14.94
N ILE A 213 -11.18 -14.31 15.66
CA ILE A 213 -9.99 -13.68 15.11
C ILE A 213 -8.79 -14.57 15.45
N GLU A 214 -8.04 -15.01 14.45
CA GLU A 214 -6.85 -15.85 14.62
C GLU A 214 -5.53 -15.05 14.55
#